data_ad20b7001e46db9a905106e9147c63b8
#
_entry.id   ad20b7001e46db9a905106e9147c63b8
#
_cell.length_a   1.000
_cell.length_b   1.000
_cell.length_c   1.000
_cell.angle_alpha   90.00
_cell.angle_beta   90.00
_cell.angle_gamma   90.00
#
_symmetry.space_group_name_H-M   'P 1'
#
loop_
_entity.id
_entity.type
_entity.pdbx_description
1 polymer ?
#
loop_
_entity_poly.entity_id
_entity_poly.type
_entity_poly.pdbx_seq_one_letter_code
_entity_poly.pdbx_strand_id
1 'polypeptide(L)'
;MRPFSSSIPKTLKKHLRKGGYNYSNIIDNWTKMVSKEISDNCYPLTVKMGKGMKDGTLVLNVIHGKELDVEYKKNEITDKINSFFGYNCIKQVNLKVISNKIIKRNKVLPKIKDFKQIDEKIKKVENNQLKNSLSNFLKACNERSS
;
A
#
# COMPACT_ATOMS: atom_id res chain seq x y z
N MET A 1 -0.56 -18.70 -9.16
CA MET A 1 -0.18 -17.98 -7.93
C MET A 1 -1.02 -18.49 -6.77
N ARG A 2 -0.40 -19.07 -5.76
CA ARG A 2 -1.13 -19.55 -4.58
C ARG A 2 -1.53 -18.34 -3.74
N PRO A 3 -2.78 -18.24 -3.25
CA PRO A 3 -3.19 -17.14 -2.40
C PRO A 3 -2.33 -17.14 -1.12
N PHE A 4 -1.91 -15.97 -0.68
CA PHE A 4 -1.06 -15.78 0.51
C PHE A 4 -1.61 -16.48 1.76
N SER A 5 -2.94 -16.64 1.82
CA SER A 5 -3.65 -17.35 2.89
C SER A 5 -3.31 -18.83 3.03
N SER A 6 -2.79 -19.51 1.99
CA SER A 6 -2.44 -20.92 2.05
C SER A 6 -1.10 -21.19 2.73
N SER A 7 -0.22 -20.20 2.79
CA SER A 7 1.13 -20.31 3.36
C SER A 7 1.21 -19.90 4.84
N ILE A 8 0.11 -19.42 5.43
CA ILE A 8 0.09 -18.93 6.81
C ILE A 8 -0.06 -20.10 7.80
N PRO A 9 0.83 -20.24 8.82
CA PRO A 9 0.69 -21.23 9.88
C PRO A 9 -0.65 -21.14 10.61
N LYS A 10 -1.21 -22.28 11.03
CA LYS A 10 -2.52 -22.35 11.71
C LYS A 10 -2.60 -21.48 12.97
N THR A 11 -1.49 -21.31 13.68
CA THR A 11 -1.39 -20.43 14.85
C THR A 11 -1.55 -18.96 14.49
N LEU A 12 -0.95 -18.52 13.39
CA LEU A 12 -1.08 -17.16 12.91
C LEU A 12 -2.48 -16.88 12.36
N LYS A 13 -3.11 -17.85 11.69
CA LYS A 13 -4.50 -17.77 11.24
C LYS A 13 -5.48 -17.49 12.40
N LYS A 14 -5.23 -18.02 13.59
CA LYS A 14 -6.07 -17.77 14.78
C LYS A 14 -5.99 -16.31 15.25
N HIS A 15 -4.82 -15.69 15.17
CA HIS A 15 -4.62 -14.27 15.50
C HIS A 15 -5.14 -13.33 14.41
N LEU A 16 -4.96 -13.70 13.14
CA LEU A 16 -5.47 -12.95 12.00
C LEU A 16 -7.01 -13.03 11.89
N ARG A 17 -7.64 -14.09 12.41
CA ARG A 17 -9.12 -14.25 12.46
C ARG A 17 -9.83 -13.14 13.24
N LYS A 18 -9.16 -12.44 14.16
CA LYS A 18 -9.77 -11.34 14.92
C LYS A 18 -9.81 -9.99 14.18
N GLY A 19 -9.88 -9.99 12.85
CA GLY A 19 -10.04 -8.81 12.00
C GLY A 19 -9.00 -8.70 10.87
N GLY A 20 -7.80 -9.27 11.04
CA GLY A 20 -6.73 -9.19 10.05
C GLY A 20 -6.91 -10.08 8.83
N TYR A 21 -7.54 -11.26 8.99
CA TYR A 21 -7.74 -12.19 7.88
C TYR A 21 -8.71 -11.66 6.82
N ASN A 22 -9.84 -11.11 7.26
CA ASN A 22 -10.83 -10.56 6.34
C ASN A 22 -10.28 -9.31 5.64
N TYR A 23 -9.52 -8.49 6.37
CA TYR A 23 -8.87 -7.32 5.81
C TYR A 23 -7.83 -7.70 4.74
N SER A 24 -6.98 -8.68 5.01
CA SER A 24 -6.00 -9.17 4.04
C SER A 24 -6.69 -9.71 2.78
N ASN A 25 -7.75 -10.50 2.93
CA ASN A 25 -8.52 -11.00 1.79
C ASN A 25 -9.18 -9.88 0.98
N ILE A 26 -9.67 -8.84 1.63
CA ILE A 26 -10.27 -7.68 0.95
C ILE A 26 -9.20 -6.95 0.13
N ILE A 27 -8.02 -6.72 0.69
CA ILE A 27 -6.92 -6.06 -0.03
C ILE A 27 -6.47 -6.89 -1.22
N ASP A 28 -6.20 -8.17 -1.00
CA ASP A 28 -5.63 -9.06 -2.02
C ASP A 28 -6.59 -9.27 -3.21
N ASN A 29 -7.87 -9.21 -2.96
CA ASN A 29 -8.90 -9.41 -3.97
C ASN A 29 -9.72 -8.15 -4.29
N TRP A 30 -9.28 -6.98 -3.85
CA TRP A 30 -10.03 -5.73 -4.00
C TRP A 30 -10.51 -5.50 -5.43
N THR A 31 -9.60 -5.57 -6.40
CA THR A 31 -9.91 -5.38 -7.82
C THR A 31 -10.82 -6.45 -8.42
N LYS A 32 -10.92 -7.61 -7.78
CA LYS A 32 -11.84 -8.69 -8.19
C LYS A 32 -13.21 -8.56 -7.54
N MET A 33 -13.27 -8.04 -6.31
CA MET A 33 -14.52 -7.86 -5.57
C MET A 33 -15.31 -6.67 -6.10
N VAL A 34 -14.65 -5.57 -6.38
CA VAL A 34 -15.27 -4.35 -6.88
C VAL A 34 -14.90 -4.12 -8.35
N SER A 35 -15.70 -3.30 -9.04
CA SER A 35 -15.38 -2.95 -10.42
C SER A 35 -14.08 -2.14 -10.51
N LYS A 36 -13.42 -2.20 -11.66
CA LYS A 36 -12.19 -1.45 -11.92
C LYS A 36 -12.38 0.05 -11.66
N GLU A 37 -13.52 0.58 -12.06
CA GLU A 37 -13.87 1.98 -11.84
C GLU A 37 -13.85 2.38 -10.35
N ILE A 38 -14.37 1.50 -9.47
CA ILE A 38 -14.35 1.71 -8.03
C ILE A 38 -12.93 1.54 -7.48
N SER A 39 -12.21 0.52 -7.92
CA SER A 39 -10.86 0.23 -7.43
C SER A 39 -9.84 1.32 -7.81
N ASP A 40 -10.05 2.01 -8.90
CA ASP A 40 -9.19 3.13 -9.33
C ASP A 40 -9.43 4.40 -8.49
N ASN A 41 -10.62 4.56 -7.93
CA ASN A 41 -11.01 5.75 -7.18
C ASN A 41 -10.87 5.62 -5.66
N CYS A 42 -10.86 4.40 -5.14
CA CYS A 42 -10.75 4.14 -3.71
C CYS A 42 -10.05 2.82 -3.41
N TYR A 43 -9.49 2.72 -2.21
CA TYR A 43 -8.89 1.49 -1.71
C TYR A 43 -9.16 1.28 -0.22
N PRO A 44 -9.19 0.02 0.25
CA PRO A 44 -9.45 -0.27 1.65
C PRO A 44 -8.30 0.17 2.55
N LEU A 45 -8.62 0.95 3.58
CA LEU A 45 -7.67 1.39 4.59
C LEU A 45 -7.65 0.46 5.79
N THR A 46 -8.80 0.13 6.33
CA THR A 46 -8.95 -0.74 7.49
C THR A 46 -10.36 -1.31 7.58
N VAL A 47 -10.48 -2.44 8.25
CA VAL A 47 -11.75 -3.08 8.56
C VAL A 47 -11.86 -3.27 10.06
N LYS A 48 -12.91 -2.74 10.65
CA LYS A 48 -13.28 -2.98 12.04
C LYS A 48 -14.40 -4.00 12.07
N MET A 49 -14.09 -5.20 12.54
CA MET A 49 -15.09 -6.27 12.61
C MET A 49 -15.98 -6.12 13.86
N GLY A 50 -17.26 -6.42 13.68
CA GLY A 50 -18.21 -6.54 14.78
C GLY A 50 -18.06 -7.85 15.55
N LYS A 51 -19.00 -8.12 16.44
CA LYS A 51 -19.05 -9.37 17.21
C LYS A 51 -19.24 -10.57 16.26
N GLY A 52 -18.44 -11.61 16.45
CA GLY A 52 -18.55 -12.83 15.63
C GLY A 52 -18.08 -12.68 14.18
N MET A 53 -17.26 -11.68 13.87
CA MET A 53 -16.73 -11.39 12.53
C MET A 53 -17.82 -11.02 11.50
N LYS A 54 -18.97 -10.56 11.97
CA LYS A 54 -20.07 -10.05 11.16
C LYS A 54 -20.28 -8.56 11.42
N ASP A 55 -21.06 -7.93 10.56
CA ASP A 55 -21.46 -6.53 10.70
C ASP A 55 -20.28 -5.55 10.91
N GLY A 56 -19.22 -5.77 10.16
CA GLY A 56 -18.02 -4.94 10.21
C GLY A 56 -18.20 -3.57 9.57
N THR A 57 -17.31 -2.67 9.91
CA THR A 57 -17.18 -1.36 9.26
C THR A 57 -15.91 -1.32 8.42
N LEU A 58 -16.08 -1.09 7.12
CA LEU A 58 -14.98 -0.89 6.18
C LEU A 58 -14.67 0.60 6.07
N VAL A 59 -13.43 0.98 6.22
CA VAL A 59 -12.97 2.35 5.95
C VAL A 59 -12.22 2.36 4.62
N LEU A 60 -12.71 3.15 3.69
CA LEU A 60 -12.11 3.35 2.37
C LEU A 60 -11.38 4.69 2.30
N ASN A 61 -10.21 4.68 1.74
CA ASN A 61 -9.54 5.88 1.30
C ASN A 61 -10.02 6.23 -0.11
N VAL A 62 -10.51 7.45 -0.29
CA VAL A 62 -11.04 7.94 -1.56
C VAL A 62 -10.18 9.08 -2.07
N ILE A 63 -9.94 9.11 -3.36
CA ILE A 63 -9.23 10.20 -4.02
C ILE A 63 -10.10 11.46 -3.98
N HIS A 64 -9.50 12.58 -3.64
CA HIS A 64 -10.20 13.86 -3.59
C HIS A 64 -10.87 14.18 -4.93
N GLY A 65 -12.15 14.57 -4.87
CA GLY A 65 -12.99 14.82 -6.03
C GLY A 65 -13.82 13.62 -6.50
N LYS A 66 -13.63 12.44 -5.90
CA LYS A 66 -14.37 11.21 -6.23
C LYS A 66 -15.24 10.70 -5.06
N GLU A 67 -15.39 11.52 -4.04
CA GLU A 67 -16.14 11.17 -2.83
C GLU A 67 -17.60 10.85 -3.12
N LEU A 68 -18.26 11.68 -3.92
CA LEU A 68 -19.66 11.50 -4.29
C LEU A 68 -19.88 10.22 -5.11
N ASP A 69 -19.00 9.95 -6.07
CA ASP A 69 -19.10 8.74 -6.90
C ASP A 69 -19.01 7.47 -6.03
N VAL A 70 -18.10 7.46 -5.06
CA VAL A 70 -17.93 6.33 -4.15
C VAL A 70 -19.05 6.27 -3.12
N GLU A 71 -19.56 7.41 -2.65
CA GLU A 71 -20.70 7.48 -1.73
C GLU A 71 -21.95 6.83 -2.31
N TYR A 72 -22.29 7.10 -3.56
CA TYR A 72 -23.40 6.45 -4.25
C TYR A 72 -23.20 4.95 -4.44
N LYS A 73 -21.95 4.49 -4.53
CA LYS A 73 -21.61 3.08 -4.75
C LYS A 73 -21.36 2.29 -3.46
N LYS A 74 -21.55 2.87 -2.28
CA LYS A 74 -21.34 2.19 -0.98
C LYS A 74 -22.12 0.89 -0.85
N ASN A 75 -23.38 0.92 -1.22
CA ASN A 75 -24.25 -0.27 -1.15
C ASN A 75 -23.73 -1.37 -2.10
N GLU A 76 -23.38 -1.00 -3.33
CA GLU A 76 -22.79 -1.91 -4.30
C GLU A 76 -21.49 -2.54 -3.78
N ILE A 77 -20.62 -1.74 -3.17
CA ILE A 77 -19.37 -2.21 -2.57
C ILE A 77 -19.66 -3.20 -1.44
N THR A 78 -20.60 -2.87 -0.56
CA THR A 78 -21.00 -3.74 0.56
C THR A 78 -21.54 -5.06 0.07
N ASP A 79 -22.43 -5.04 -0.91
CA ASP A 79 -23.05 -6.25 -1.48
C ASP A 79 -22.03 -7.14 -2.18
N LYS A 80 -21.11 -6.56 -2.93
CA LYS A 80 -20.03 -7.32 -3.59
C LYS A 80 -19.08 -7.98 -2.60
N ILE A 81 -18.71 -7.28 -1.53
CA ILE A 81 -17.84 -7.85 -0.47
C ILE A 81 -18.57 -8.97 0.26
N ASN A 82 -19.82 -8.76 0.66
CA ASN A 82 -20.63 -9.77 1.33
C ASN A 82 -20.88 -10.99 0.45
N SER A 83 -21.12 -10.79 -0.85
CA SER A 83 -21.26 -11.88 -1.82
C SER A 83 -19.97 -12.69 -1.98
N PHE A 84 -18.82 -12.03 -1.95
CA PHE A 84 -17.52 -12.71 -2.02
C PHE A 84 -17.27 -13.59 -0.79
N PHE A 85 -17.60 -13.11 0.40
CA PHE A 85 -17.45 -13.88 1.64
C PHE A 85 -18.58 -14.88 1.90
N GLY A 86 -19.75 -14.72 1.26
CA GLY A 86 -20.92 -15.55 1.46
C GLY A 86 -21.69 -15.27 2.75
N TYR A 87 -21.39 -14.19 3.46
CA TYR A 87 -22.10 -13.75 4.67
C TYR A 87 -21.98 -12.23 4.85
N ASN A 88 -22.77 -11.65 5.75
CA ASN A 88 -22.73 -10.22 6.06
C ASN A 88 -21.43 -9.84 6.81
N CYS A 89 -20.35 -9.79 6.08
CA CYS A 89 -19.02 -9.42 6.60
C CYS A 89 -18.96 -7.93 6.93
N ILE A 90 -19.46 -7.10 6.04
CA ILE A 90 -19.46 -5.63 6.15
C ILE A 90 -20.90 -5.12 6.17
N LYS A 91 -21.21 -4.27 7.13
CA LYS A 91 -22.49 -3.58 7.26
C LYS A 91 -22.40 -2.10 6.90
N GLN A 92 -21.29 -1.49 7.21
CA GLN A 92 -21.10 -0.05 7.03
C GLN A 92 -19.79 0.24 6.30
N VAL A 93 -19.86 1.22 5.40
CA VAL A 93 -18.69 1.75 4.69
C VAL A 93 -18.50 3.22 5.04
N ASN A 94 -17.35 3.55 5.59
CA ASN A 94 -16.95 4.91 5.89
C ASN A 94 -15.91 5.38 4.89
N LEU A 95 -16.04 6.60 4.40
CA LEU A 95 -15.10 7.20 3.47
C LEU A 95 -14.14 8.13 4.22
N LYS A 96 -12.87 8.03 3.89
CA LYS A 96 -11.82 8.95 4.31
C LYS A 96 -11.20 9.57 3.07
N VAL A 97 -11.35 10.87 2.93
CA VAL A 97 -10.79 11.59 1.79
C VAL A 97 -9.29 11.76 2.01
N ILE A 98 -8.52 11.34 1.04
CA ILE A 98 -7.10 11.69 0.98
C ILE A 98 -7.00 12.88 0.05
N SER A 99 -6.72 14.06 0.61
CA SER A 99 -6.20 15.11 -0.24
C SER A 99 -4.86 14.61 -0.79
N ASN A 100 -4.81 14.37 -2.09
CA ASN A 100 -3.57 14.24 -2.82
C ASN A 100 -2.84 15.58 -2.76
N LYS A 101 -2.37 15.99 -1.59
CA LYS A 101 -1.10 16.66 -1.59
C LYS A 101 -0.17 15.58 -2.15
N ILE A 102 0.04 15.65 -3.46
CA ILE A 102 1.24 15.11 -4.03
C ILE A 102 2.31 15.75 -3.17
N ILE A 103 2.69 15.04 -2.10
CA ILE A 103 4.00 15.22 -1.54
C ILE A 103 4.85 14.79 -2.74
N LYS A 104 5.15 15.75 -3.62
CA LYS A 104 6.38 15.68 -4.36
C LYS A 104 7.37 15.48 -3.24
N ARG A 105 7.63 14.21 -2.91
CA ARG A 105 8.86 13.88 -2.21
C ARG A 105 9.90 14.39 -3.21
N ASN A 106 10.20 15.68 -3.09
CA ASN A 106 11.51 16.11 -3.44
C ASN A 106 12.36 15.12 -2.65
N LYS A 107 12.80 14.06 -3.33
CA LYS A 107 13.97 13.35 -2.87
C LYS A 107 15.03 14.43 -2.83
N VAL A 108 15.05 15.16 -1.73
CA VAL A 108 16.22 15.92 -1.35
C VAL A 108 17.23 14.80 -1.16
N LEU A 109 17.87 14.43 -2.24
CA LEU A 109 19.09 13.65 -2.17
C LEU A 109 19.95 14.46 -1.23
N PRO A 110 20.41 13.88 -0.11
CA PRO A 110 21.28 14.60 0.79
C PRO A 110 22.39 15.17 -0.09
N LYS A 111 22.51 16.50 -0.12
CA LYS A 111 23.65 17.13 -0.78
C LYS A 111 24.86 16.59 -0.05
N ILE A 112 25.58 15.71 -0.72
CA ILE A 112 26.85 15.20 -0.18
C ILE A 112 27.78 16.40 -0.18
N LYS A 113 27.86 17.05 0.98
CA LYS A 113 28.66 18.28 1.13
C LYS A 113 30.17 18.05 0.96
N ASP A 114 30.60 16.80 1.06
CA ASP A 114 32.00 16.41 1.08
C ASP A 114 32.34 15.43 -0.06
N PHE A 115 31.96 15.78 -1.28
CA PHE A 115 32.22 14.96 -2.47
C PHE A 115 33.71 14.61 -2.62
N LYS A 116 34.60 15.54 -2.28
CA LYS A 116 36.05 15.36 -2.35
C LYS A 116 36.56 14.30 -1.36
N GLN A 117 36.05 14.29 -0.13
CA GLN A 117 36.47 13.30 0.88
C GLN A 117 36.00 11.89 0.54
N ILE A 118 34.82 11.76 -0.05
CA ILE A 118 34.30 10.46 -0.49
C ILE A 118 35.07 9.95 -1.69
N ASP A 119 35.41 10.79 -2.65
CA ASP A 119 36.21 10.42 -3.82
C ASP A 119 37.63 9.95 -3.41
N GLU A 120 38.26 10.62 -2.45
CA GLU A 120 39.53 10.19 -1.87
C GLU A 120 39.45 8.83 -1.16
N LYS A 121 38.36 8.57 -0.42
CA LYS A 121 38.13 7.28 0.22
C LYS A 121 37.92 6.16 -0.81
N ILE A 122 37.24 6.44 -1.90
CA ILE A 122 37.03 5.51 -3.01
C ILE A 122 38.35 5.15 -3.69
N LYS A 123 39.24 6.12 -3.89
CA LYS A 123 40.59 5.87 -4.46
C LYS A 123 41.43 4.93 -3.63
N LYS A 124 41.18 4.85 -2.33
CA LYS A 124 41.88 3.94 -1.38
C LYS A 124 41.32 2.52 -1.37
N VAL A 125 40.21 2.22 -2.07
CA VAL A 125 39.64 0.89 -2.14
C VAL A 125 40.50 -0.02 -3.03
N GLU A 126 40.94 -1.15 -2.52
CA GLU A 126 41.82 -2.07 -3.25
C GLU A 126 41.09 -2.87 -4.35
N ASN A 127 39.77 -3.08 -4.21
CA ASN A 127 38.98 -3.83 -5.18
C ASN A 127 38.56 -2.93 -6.34
N ASN A 128 39.12 -3.19 -7.52
CA ASN A 128 38.85 -2.41 -8.74
C ASN A 128 37.39 -2.42 -9.18
N GLN A 129 36.68 -3.55 -9.04
CA GLN A 129 35.25 -3.64 -9.40
C GLN A 129 34.39 -2.78 -8.48
N LEU A 130 34.65 -2.84 -7.17
CA LEU A 130 33.96 -2.02 -6.20
C LEU A 130 34.26 -0.55 -6.38
N LYS A 131 35.51 -0.19 -6.66
CA LYS A 131 35.94 1.18 -6.97
C LYS A 131 35.20 1.77 -8.16
N ASN A 132 35.12 1.03 -9.25
CA ASN A 132 34.40 1.44 -10.47
C ASN A 132 32.91 1.61 -10.20
N SER A 133 32.28 0.69 -9.47
CA SER A 133 30.86 0.77 -9.09
C SER A 133 30.56 2.01 -8.22
N LEU A 134 31.40 2.30 -7.24
CA LEU A 134 31.28 3.48 -6.38
C LEU A 134 31.51 4.78 -7.14
N SER A 135 32.48 4.85 -8.06
CA SER A 135 32.72 6.01 -8.91
C SER A 135 31.55 6.29 -9.84
N ASN A 136 30.97 5.25 -10.44
CA ASN A 136 29.79 5.38 -11.30
C ASN A 136 28.56 5.84 -10.50
N PHE A 137 28.39 5.34 -9.29
CA PHE A 137 27.31 5.77 -8.40
C PHE A 137 27.44 7.26 -8.01
N LEU A 138 28.64 7.71 -7.68
CA LEU A 138 28.89 9.13 -7.37
C LEU A 138 28.64 10.04 -8.56
N LYS A 139 29.05 9.65 -9.76
CA LYS A 139 28.76 10.39 -11.00
C LYS A 139 27.26 10.51 -11.23
N ALA A 140 26.50 9.42 -11.08
CA ALA A 140 25.06 9.41 -11.22
C ALA A 140 24.37 10.33 -10.17
N CYS A 141 24.86 10.37 -8.94
CA CYS A 141 24.35 11.30 -7.91
C CYS A 141 24.64 12.75 -8.25
N ASN A 142 25.80 13.05 -8.83
CA ASN A 142 26.19 14.41 -9.21
C ASN A 142 25.36 14.93 -10.39
N GLU A 143 25.12 14.10 -11.41
CA GLU A 143 24.30 14.46 -12.57
C GLU A 143 22.84 14.74 -12.19
N ARG A 144 22.31 14.07 -11.16
CA ARG A 144 20.93 14.29 -10.67
C ARG A 144 20.77 15.52 -9.78
N SER A 145 21.84 16.05 -9.23
CA SER A 145 21.83 17.22 -8.34
C SER A 145 22.09 18.56 -9.06
N SER A 146 22.40 18.49 -10.34
CA SER A 146 22.63 19.69 -11.19
C SER A 146 21.35 20.17 -11.89
#